data_a66b46bbf2bdec007206fa2a160ad895
#
_entry.id   a66b46bbf2bdec007206fa2a160ad895
#
_cell.length_a   1.000
_cell.length_b   1.000
_cell.length_c   1.000
_cell.angle_alpha   90.00
_cell.angle_beta   90.00
_cell.angle_gamma   90.00
#
_symmetry.space_group_name_H-M   'P 1'
#
loop_
_entity.id
_entity.type
_entity.pdbx_description
1 polymer ?
#
loop_
_entity_poly.entity_id
_entity_poly.type
_entity_poly.pdbx_seq_one_letter_code
_entity_poly.pdbx_strand_id
1 'polypeptide(L)'
;MNTRRPNSVLYKKTSGGFHPHPAFGHLLPEGEGIGRDALGQAEAPNTNNPCKGGTKKKSQFGSEVELAPPRVSAALGLLAVLALLAVVPESAGAAKIGDVAEETSIGQQAARFFSFRDPSVRYAVFGSVLLGISCGLLGCFIVVRKMALVGDTLSHAVLPGVALGFLFSGVSVSGLFDWSFDVDNITKNPTLIFAGAVIAGVAGTLLVTTLKQTTKIKEDSALGLTLASFFAVGICLLTMIQDLPTGNKSGIDKFMFGQAAAIGEDDIRLMLGVTVLIVVVVFVFYKELLVTSFDAGFARSIALPSEWIHHGLMLLVAFAVVIALQAVGVVLVSAMLITPAATAYLLTDRMHRMLFLAVGFGVASGVLGAFISFLKPNIPTGPCMVLGASAVFAVAFFGGPRHGVLTRWWRHVSRSKRVQRENTVKALYQVLENRAAQPEDSVSLKELAERRRETLDEVSGQARALKQHGLITLHEEGNKILFTPGGWQLACTIVRNHRLWELYLTNAANIAPDHVHDDAEKIEHILGDDVVRELERMLDDTTRDPHGRAIPGFADIHKPFAPAATGPSGYGRNT
;
A
#
# COMPACT_ATOMS: atom_id res chain seq x y z
N MET A 1 3.65 -63.24 -37.33
CA MET A 1 5.05 -63.68 -37.49
C MET A 1 5.90 -62.88 -36.55
N ASN A 2 6.46 -63.56 -35.61
CA ASN A 2 7.67 -63.31 -34.78
C ASN A 2 7.81 -61.92 -34.11
N THR A 3 7.58 -61.82 -32.77
CA THR A 3 8.40 -62.19 -31.61
C THR A 3 9.72 -61.43 -31.48
N ARG A 4 9.82 -60.57 -30.44
CA ARG A 4 10.76 -60.73 -29.30
C ARG A 4 10.86 -59.45 -28.42
N ARG A 5 10.48 -59.57 -27.14
CA ARG A 5 11.14 -58.91 -25.98
C ARG A 5 12.38 -59.81 -25.65
N PRO A 6 13.34 -59.43 -24.74
CA PRO A 6 13.42 -58.35 -23.72
C PRO A 6 14.86 -57.74 -23.66
N ASN A 7 15.09 -56.74 -22.81
CA ASN A 7 16.16 -56.85 -21.78
C ASN A 7 16.16 -55.66 -20.81
N SER A 8 16.05 -55.99 -19.57
CA SER A 8 16.35 -55.22 -18.38
C SER A 8 17.84 -54.87 -18.27
N VAL A 9 18.17 -53.60 -17.95
CA VAL A 9 19.47 -53.25 -17.39
C VAL A 9 19.27 -52.36 -16.15
N LEU A 10 19.62 -52.91 -15.02
CA LEU A 10 19.87 -52.23 -13.73
C LEU A 10 20.91 -51.11 -13.91
N TYR A 11 20.63 -49.92 -13.38
CA TYR A 11 21.72 -49.01 -13.05
C TYR A 11 21.62 -48.53 -11.60
N LYS A 12 22.76 -48.57 -10.99
CA LYS A 12 23.15 -48.39 -9.61
C LYS A 12 22.89 -46.97 -9.12
N LYS A 13 22.39 -46.87 -7.90
CA LYS A 13 22.41 -45.69 -7.01
C LYS A 13 23.82 -45.16 -6.82
N THR A 14 24.08 -43.91 -7.15
CA THR A 14 25.19 -43.12 -6.55
C THR A 14 24.62 -41.84 -6.01
N SER A 15 24.83 -41.66 -4.73
CA SER A 15 24.56 -40.49 -3.92
C SER A 15 25.51 -39.35 -4.32
N GLY A 16 24.97 -38.19 -4.71
CA GLY A 16 25.71 -36.96 -4.87
C GLY A 16 24.80 -35.83 -4.51
N GLY A 17 25.02 -35.24 -3.33
CA GLY A 17 24.22 -34.13 -2.84
C GLY A 17 24.47 -32.86 -3.63
N PHE A 18 23.39 -32.23 -4.03
CA PHE A 18 23.35 -30.82 -4.45
C PHE A 18 22.48 -30.06 -3.45
N HIS A 19 23.09 -29.16 -2.71
CA HIS A 19 22.38 -28.18 -1.90
C HIS A 19 21.95 -27.01 -2.80
N PRO A 20 20.67 -26.66 -2.87
CA PRO A 20 20.28 -25.34 -3.35
C PRO A 20 20.23 -24.36 -2.17
N HIS A 21 20.79 -23.17 -2.37
CA HIS A 21 20.68 -22.02 -1.49
C HIS A 21 19.20 -21.63 -1.26
N PRO A 22 18.80 -21.25 -0.04
CA PRO A 22 17.44 -20.80 0.22
C PRO A 22 17.25 -19.35 -0.22
N ALA A 23 16.32 -19.17 -1.15
CA ALA A 23 15.71 -17.89 -1.43
C ALA A 23 14.79 -17.50 -0.26
N PHE A 24 14.80 -16.23 0.09
CA PHE A 24 13.99 -15.58 1.12
C PHE A 24 12.50 -15.90 0.98
N GLY A 25 11.95 -16.61 1.95
CA GLY A 25 10.52 -16.82 2.13
C GLY A 25 10.07 -16.32 3.50
N HIS A 26 9.07 -15.45 3.50
CA HIS A 26 8.40 -14.93 4.69
C HIS A 26 7.85 -16.05 5.57
N LEU A 27 8.22 -16.06 6.85
CA LEU A 27 7.53 -16.80 7.91
C LEU A 27 6.76 -15.83 8.79
N LEU A 28 5.43 -15.86 8.66
CA LEU A 28 4.49 -15.54 9.73
C LEU A 28 3.96 -16.87 10.25
N PRO A 29 3.88 -17.11 11.57
CA PRO A 29 3.35 -18.36 12.09
C PRO A 29 1.82 -18.38 12.00
N GLU A 30 1.30 -19.39 11.30
CA GLU A 30 -0.09 -19.82 11.40
C GLU A 30 -0.28 -20.52 12.75
N GLY A 31 -1.30 -20.09 13.50
CA GLY A 31 -1.69 -20.70 14.75
C GLY A 31 -2.38 -22.04 14.53
N GLU A 32 -1.81 -23.09 15.03
CA GLU A 32 -2.44 -24.40 15.18
C GLU A 32 -3.44 -24.35 16.34
N GLY A 33 -4.64 -24.87 16.06
CA GLY A 33 -5.71 -24.97 17.03
C GLY A 33 -5.42 -26.00 18.12
N ILE A 34 -5.53 -25.57 19.37
CA ILE A 34 -5.56 -26.45 20.54
C ILE A 34 -7.01 -26.76 20.88
N GLY A 35 -7.28 -28.08 20.98
CA GLY A 35 -8.57 -28.67 21.22
C GLY A 35 -9.22 -28.22 22.54
N ARG A 36 -10.52 -28.08 22.48
CA ARG A 36 -11.41 -28.03 23.64
C ARG A 36 -11.40 -29.40 24.30
N ASP A 37 -11.02 -29.44 25.59
CA ASP A 37 -11.57 -30.34 26.63
C ASP A 37 -10.76 -30.15 27.90
N ALA A 38 -11.26 -29.37 28.83
CA ALA A 38 -11.10 -29.48 30.28
C ALA A 38 -11.75 -28.27 31.00
N LEU A 39 -13.07 -28.31 31.16
CA LEU A 39 -13.77 -27.45 32.14
C LEU A 39 -13.88 -28.23 33.43
N GLY A 40 -12.97 -27.95 34.37
CA GLY A 40 -13.12 -28.27 35.79
C GLY A 40 -13.65 -27.04 36.53
N GLN A 41 -14.72 -27.26 37.24
CA GLN A 41 -15.42 -26.31 38.12
C GLN A 41 -14.50 -25.80 39.24
N ALA A 42 -14.48 -24.49 39.47
CA ALA A 42 -14.07 -23.89 40.73
C ALA A 42 -14.93 -22.66 41.03
N GLU A 43 -15.50 -22.72 42.23
CA GLU A 43 -16.47 -21.81 42.83
C GLU A 43 -15.92 -20.37 43.01
N ALA A 44 -16.85 -19.40 42.91
CA ALA A 44 -16.62 -18.00 43.22
C ALA A 44 -16.73 -17.75 44.74
N PRO A 45 -15.88 -16.91 45.34
CA PRO A 45 -16.21 -16.28 46.61
C PRO A 45 -16.80 -14.87 46.41
N ASN A 46 -17.95 -14.72 47.01
CA ASN A 46 -18.70 -13.50 47.22
C ASN A 46 -17.99 -12.61 48.26
N THR A 47 -17.70 -11.35 47.93
CA THR A 47 -17.48 -10.30 48.95
C THR A 47 -18.01 -8.95 48.46
N ASN A 48 -19.18 -8.60 48.97
CA ASN A 48 -19.62 -7.22 49.10
C ASN A 48 -18.71 -6.45 50.08
N ASN A 49 -18.14 -5.35 49.65
CA ASN A 49 -17.97 -4.17 50.52
C ASN A 49 -17.63 -2.90 49.72
N PRO A 50 -18.27 -1.79 50.01
CA PRO A 50 -18.05 -0.51 49.31
C PRO A 50 -17.00 0.32 50.04
N CYS A 51 -15.91 0.72 49.38
CA CYS A 51 -15.02 1.76 49.86
C CYS A 51 -15.11 3.03 49.02
N LYS A 52 -15.35 4.10 49.73
CA LYS A 52 -15.49 5.51 49.34
C LYS A 52 -14.16 6.12 48.85
N GLY A 53 -14.27 6.98 47.85
CA GLY A 53 -13.57 8.28 47.81
C GLY A 53 -12.09 8.26 47.49
N GLY A 54 -11.75 8.47 46.20
CA GLY A 54 -10.40 8.83 45.76
C GLY A 54 -10.48 9.72 44.51
N THR A 55 -10.22 11.01 44.72
CA THR A 55 -10.20 12.05 43.69
C THR A 55 -9.19 11.73 42.60
N LYS A 56 -9.66 11.53 41.37
CA LYS A 56 -8.83 11.41 40.18
C LYS A 56 -8.25 12.78 39.78
N LYS A 57 -6.98 13.03 40.04
CA LYS A 57 -6.19 14.06 39.36
C LYS A 57 -6.04 13.66 37.90
N LYS A 58 -6.70 14.40 37.01
CA LYS A 58 -6.47 14.36 35.56
C LYS A 58 -5.08 14.95 35.30
N SER A 59 -4.15 14.14 34.79
CA SER A 59 -2.94 14.64 34.15
C SER A 59 -3.33 15.16 32.75
N GLN A 60 -3.27 16.49 32.61
CA GLN A 60 -3.26 17.18 31.32
C GLN A 60 -1.91 16.92 30.66
N PHE A 61 -1.85 16.03 29.68
CA PHE A 61 -0.88 16.11 28.59
C PHE A 61 -1.46 15.31 27.40
N GLY A 62 -1.79 16.03 26.36
CA GLY A 62 -2.30 15.46 25.12
C GLY A 62 -3.24 16.45 24.45
N SER A 63 -2.71 17.45 23.77
CA SER A 63 -3.47 18.26 22.84
C SER A 63 -3.98 17.35 21.72
N GLU A 64 -5.15 16.73 21.93
CA GLU A 64 -5.96 16.18 20.85
C GLU A 64 -6.37 17.35 19.97
N VAL A 65 -5.74 17.45 18.81
CA VAL A 65 -6.29 18.20 17.69
C VAL A 65 -7.58 17.50 17.32
N GLU A 66 -8.68 18.01 17.80
CA GLU A 66 -10.04 17.62 17.45
C GLU A 66 -10.24 17.91 15.96
N LEU A 67 -9.89 16.95 15.11
CA LEU A 67 -10.21 16.98 13.69
C LEU A 67 -11.72 16.88 13.58
N ALA A 68 -12.34 17.91 13.05
CA ALA A 68 -13.75 18.02 12.72
C ALA A 68 -14.31 16.68 12.21
N PRO A 69 -15.54 16.30 12.60
CA PRO A 69 -16.14 15.02 12.26
C PRO A 69 -16.14 14.83 10.73
N PRO A 70 -15.96 13.60 10.23
CA PRO A 70 -15.79 13.31 8.79
C PRO A 70 -16.96 13.78 7.90
N ARG A 71 -18.07 14.20 8.49
CA ARG A 71 -19.22 14.77 7.79
C ARG A 71 -18.96 16.14 7.16
N VAL A 72 -18.08 16.96 7.73
CA VAL A 72 -17.80 18.32 7.20
C VAL A 72 -16.86 18.27 6.01
N SER A 73 -15.85 17.41 6.04
CA SER A 73 -14.91 17.22 4.92
C SER A 73 -15.57 16.56 3.70
N ALA A 74 -16.51 15.63 3.94
CA ALA A 74 -17.28 14.99 2.89
C ALA A 74 -18.32 15.93 2.26
N ALA A 75 -18.95 16.81 3.05
CA ALA A 75 -19.85 17.84 2.54
C ALA A 75 -19.11 18.88 1.68
N LEU A 76 -17.88 19.24 2.05
CA LEU A 76 -17.02 20.10 1.24
C LEU A 76 -16.59 19.45 -0.07
N GLY A 77 -16.30 18.13 -0.07
CA GLY A 77 -16.05 17.36 -1.28
C GLY A 77 -17.26 17.30 -2.20
N LEU A 78 -18.44 17.07 -1.64
CA LEU A 78 -19.72 17.07 -2.39
C LEU A 78 -20.03 18.45 -2.95
N LEU A 79 -19.81 19.52 -2.18
CA LEU A 79 -19.98 20.91 -2.63
C LEU A 79 -18.99 21.28 -3.73
N ALA A 80 -17.74 20.81 -3.69
CA ALA A 80 -16.77 21.01 -4.75
C ALA A 80 -17.17 20.28 -6.04
N VAL A 81 -17.71 19.05 -5.94
CA VAL A 81 -18.27 18.32 -7.07
C VAL A 81 -19.51 19.02 -7.63
N LEU A 82 -20.42 19.49 -6.76
CA LEU A 82 -21.60 20.26 -7.17
C LEU A 82 -21.25 21.63 -7.78
N ALA A 83 -20.22 22.31 -7.29
CA ALA A 83 -19.69 23.54 -7.88
C ALA A 83 -19.05 23.29 -9.26
N LEU A 84 -18.37 22.15 -9.43
CA LEU A 84 -17.88 21.71 -10.75
C LEU A 84 -19.03 21.42 -11.72
N LEU A 85 -20.16 20.90 -11.21
CA LEU A 85 -21.40 20.64 -11.93
C LEU A 85 -22.09 21.92 -12.42
N ALA A 86 -22.02 23.01 -11.66
CA ALA A 86 -22.62 24.30 -12.03
C ALA A 86 -21.85 25.01 -13.17
N VAL A 87 -20.67 24.53 -13.54
CA VAL A 87 -19.81 25.08 -14.62
C VAL A 87 -19.97 24.32 -15.94
N VAL A 88 -21.04 23.53 -16.12
CA VAL A 88 -21.32 22.93 -17.45
C VAL A 88 -21.63 24.07 -18.42
N PRO A 89 -20.79 24.35 -19.44
CA PRO A 89 -21.01 25.44 -20.34
C PRO A 89 -22.16 25.14 -21.29
N GLU A 90 -23.10 26.07 -21.38
CA GLU A 90 -24.13 26.08 -22.44
C GLU A 90 -23.47 26.01 -23.82
N SER A 91 -24.11 25.29 -24.72
CA SER A 91 -23.69 24.96 -26.07
C SER A 91 -23.18 26.18 -26.87
N ALA A 92 -21.86 26.23 -27.10
CA ALA A 92 -21.26 27.07 -28.12
C ALA A 92 -21.03 26.27 -29.38
N GLY A 93 -21.59 26.67 -30.48
CA GLY A 93 -21.62 25.99 -31.77
C GLY A 93 -20.26 25.47 -32.26
N ALA A 94 -20.32 24.31 -32.92
CA ALA A 94 -19.18 23.61 -33.46
C ALA A 94 -18.46 24.42 -34.55
N ALA A 95 -17.28 24.94 -34.28
CA ALA A 95 -16.38 25.46 -35.29
C ALA A 95 -15.62 24.30 -35.97
N LYS A 96 -15.63 24.27 -37.30
CA LYS A 96 -14.91 23.28 -38.10
C LYS A 96 -13.41 23.32 -37.82
N ILE A 97 -12.86 22.23 -37.37
CA ILE A 97 -11.42 21.99 -37.21
C ILE A 97 -10.88 21.58 -38.58
N GLY A 98 -10.44 22.54 -39.40
CA GLY A 98 -9.93 22.24 -40.73
C GLY A 98 -8.70 23.03 -41.18
N ASP A 99 -8.44 24.15 -40.60
CA ASP A 99 -7.40 25.04 -41.08
C ASP A 99 -6.58 25.59 -39.89
N VAL A 100 -5.43 25.08 -39.64
CA VAL A 100 -4.21 25.71 -39.14
C VAL A 100 -3.27 24.63 -38.58
N ALA A 101 -2.59 23.93 -39.48
CA ALA A 101 -1.33 23.26 -39.15
C ALA A 101 -0.18 24.29 -39.27
N GLU A 102 -0.24 25.39 -38.52
CA GLU A 102 0.93 26.20 -38.24
C GLU A 102 1.69 25.55 -37.08
N GLU A 103 2.99 25.50 -37.16
CA GLU A 103 3.93 25.08 -36.10
C GLU A 103 3.78 26.00 -34.88
N THR A 104 2.70 25.80 -34.13
CA THR A 104 2.48 26.55 -32.89
C THR A 104 3.49 26.06 -31.84
N SER A 105 4.20 26.98 -31.21
CA SER A 105 5.15 26.63 -30.14
C SER A 105 4.43 25.90 -29.00
N ILE A 106 5.13 24.98 -28.30
CA ILE A 106 4.59 24.22 -27.16
C ILE A 106 3.93 25.15 -26.12
N GLY A 107 4.51 26.35 -25.93
CA GLY A 107 3.96 27.35 -25.01
C GLY A 107 2.58 27.89 -25.46
N GLN A 108 2.36 28.10 -26.75
CA GLN A 108 1.07 28.54 -27.29
C GLN A 108 0.02 27.42 -27.21
N GLN A 109 0.40 26.18 -27.47
CA GLN A 109 -0.48 25.03 -27.29
C GLN A 109 -0.89 24.83 -25.83
N ALA A 110 0.05 24.97 -24.89
CA ALA A 110 -0.24 24.93 -23.46
C ALA A 110 -1.20 26.05 -23.04
N ALA A 111 -0.96 27.30 -23.48
CA ALA A 111 -1.85 28.43 -23.21
C ALA A 111 -3.25 28.19 -23.80
N ARG A 112 -3.35 27.57 -24.97
CA ARG A 112 -4.61 27.21 -25.62
C ARG A 112 -5.36 26.13 -24.84
N PHE A 113 -4.66 25.11 -24.34
CA PHE A 113 -5.25 24.07 -23.48
C PHE A 113 -5.87 24.66 -22.21
N PHE A 114 -5.12 25.49 -21.49
CA PHE A 114 -5.61 26.12 -20.25
C PHE A 114 -6.59 27.28 -20.47
N SER A 115 -6.76 27.77 -21.69
CA SER A 115 -7.78 28.77 -21.99
C SER A 115 -9.20 28.21 -22.06
N PHE A 116 -9.34 26.87 -22.15
CA PHE A 116 -10.64 26.17 -22.28
C PHE A 116 -11.55 26.69 -23.38
N ARG A 117 -10.99 27.33 -24.43
CA ARG A 117 -11.77 27.87 -25.54
C ARG A 117 -12.29 26.78 -26.47
N ASP A 118 -11.51 25.73 -26.67
CA ASP A 118 -11.87 24.62 -27.55
C ASP A 118 -12.85 23.66 -26.88
N PRO A 119 -14.02 23.36 -27.47
CA PRO A 119 -15.00 22.43 -26.90
C PRO A 119 -14.42 21.04 -26.64
N SER A 120 -13.61 20.52 -27.56
CA SER A 120 -12.95 19.21 -27.41
C SER A 120 -12.01 19.13 -26.20
N VAL A 121 -11.28 20.22 -25.91
CA VAL A 121 -10.42 20.30 -24.70
C VAL A 121 -11.26 20.29 -23.45
N ARG A 122 -12.36 21.06 -23.43
CA ARG A 122 -13.29 21.06 -22.29
C ARG A 122 -13.82 19.68 -22.01
N TYR A 123 -14.37 19.01 -23.02
CA TYR A 123 -14.93 17.66 -22.86
C TYR A 123 -13.86 16.63 -22.44
N ALA A 124 -12.66 16.70 -23.02
CA ALA A 124 -11.55 15.83 -22.62
C ALA A 124 -11.14 16.03 -21.15
N VAL A 125 -11.04 17.27 -20.68
CA VAL A 125 -10.68 17.60 -19.29
C VAL A 125 -11.81 17.20 -18.33
N PHE A 126 -13.07 17.57 -18.63
CA PHE A 126 -14.22 17.19 -17.80
C PHE A 126 -14.37 15.67 -17.73
N GLY A 127 -14.29 14.97 -18.86
CA GLY A 127 -14.31 13.51 -18.90
C GLY A 127 -13.20 12.89 -18.06
N SER A 128 -11.98 13.43 -18.14
CA SER A 128 -10.84 12.96 -17.35
C SER A 128 -11.04 13.17 -15.84
N VAL A 129 -11.64 14.31 -15.45
CA VAL A 129 -11.97 14.61 -14.04
C VAL A 129 -13.02 13.63 -13.51
N LEU A 130 -14.11 13.43 -14.26
CA LEU A 130 -15.19 12.51 -13.89
C LEU A 130 -14.68 11.07 -13.77
N LEU A 131 -13.84 10.67 -14.73
CA LEU A 131 -13.16 9.38 -14.71
C LEU A 131 -12.25 9.22 -13.48
N GLY A 132 -11.40 10.23 -13.20
CA GLY A 132 -10.50 10.23 -12.07
C GLY A 132 -11.23 10.12 -10.74
N ILE A 133 -12.39 10.76 -10.60
CA ILE A 133 -13.25 10.67 -9.40
C ILE A 133 -13.81 9.24 -9.28
N SER A 134 -14.45 8.73 -10.31
CA SER A 134 -15.12 7.43 -10.28
C SER A 134 -14.13 6.27 -10.06
N CYS A 135 -13.05 6.24 -10.85
CA CYS A 135 -12.02 5.21 -10.74
C CYS A 135 -11.23 5.33 -9.44
N GLY A 136 -10.90 6.55 -8.99
CA GLY A 136 -10.18 6.76 -7.74
C GLY A 136 -10.97 6.29 -6.52
N LEU A 137 -12.28 6.60 -6.46
CA LEU A 137 -13.15 6.18 -5.35
C LEU A 137 -13.29 4.65 -5.30
N LEU A 138 -13.70 4.03 -6.41
CA LEU A 138 -13.97 2.60 -6.45
C LEU A 138 -12.69 1.76 -6.39
N GLY A 139 -11.61 2.24 -7.01
CA GLY A 139 -10.30 1.61 -6.98
C GLY A 139 -9.79 1.39 -5.56
N CYS A 140 -10.07 2.31 -4.62
CA CYS A 140 -9.69 2.14 -3.21
C CYS A 140 -10.31 0.88 -2.59
N PHE A 141 -11.60 0.63 -2.83
CA PHE A 141 -12.27 -0.57 -2.29
C PHE A 141 -11.74 -1.85 -2.96
N ILE A 142 -11.45 -1.80 -4.26
CA ILE A 142 -10.87 -2.93 -5.01
C ILE A 142 -9.48 -3.28 -4.48
N VAL A 143 -8.62 -2.27 -4.29
CA VAL A 143 -7.25 -2.46 -3.80
C VAL A 143 -7.24 -3.01 -2.36
N VAL A 144 -8.08 -2.46 -1.47
CA VAL A 144 -8.20 -2.94 -0.08
C VAL A 144 -8.71 -4.38 -0.01
N ARG A 145 -9.65 -4.75 -0.88
CA ARG A 145 -10.15 -6.14 -1.00
C ARG A 145 -9.19 -7.08 -1.72
N LYS A 146 -8.06 -6.59 -2.25
CA LYS A 146 -7.07 -7.36 -3.02
C LYS A 146 -7.65 -8.00 -4.30
N MET A 147 -8.64 -7.38 -4.89
CA MET A 147 -9.39 -7.87 -6.07
C MET A 147 -8.97 -7.14 -7.35
N ALA A 148 -7.68 -6.97 -7.59
CA ALA A 148 -7.16 -6.20 -8.73
C ALA A 148 -7.63 -6.73 -10.10
N LEU A 149 -7.73 -8.05 -10.28
CA LEU A 149 -8.19 -8.67 -11.53
C LEU A 149 -9.65 -8.38 -11.89
N VAL A 150 -10.48 -7.96 -10.93
CA VAL A 150 -11.90 -7.64 -11.20
C VAL A 150 -12.04 -6.50 -12.19
N GLY A 151 -11.21 -5.45 -12.07
CA GLY A 151 -11.23 -4.32 -13.01
C GLY A 151 -10.97 -4.75 -14.45
N ASP A 152 -9.99 -5.64 -14.63
CA ASP A 152 -9.63 -6.18 -15.93
C ASP A 152 -10.72 -7.14 -16.48
N THR A 153 -11.20 -8.04 -15.64
CA THR A 153 -12.29 -8.94 -16.01
C THR A 153 -13.54 -8.19 -16.45
N LEU A 154 -13.95 -7.16 -15.70
CA LEU A 154 -15.14 -6.37 -16.04
C LEU A 154 -14.94 -5.55 -17.31
N SER A 155 -13.76 -4.98 -17.54
CA SER A 155 -13.48 -4.20 -18.76
C SER A 155 -13.63 -5.05 -20.03
N HIS A 156 -13.21 -6.31 -19.97
CA HIS A 156 -13.37 -7.26 -21.06
C HIS A 156 -14.78 -7.88 -21.10
N ALA A 157 -15.43 -8.11 -19.96
CA ALA A 157 -16.79 -8.65 -19.88
C ALA A 157 -17.85 -7.70 -20.46
N VAL A 158 -17.58 -6.42 -20.47
CA VAL A 158 -18.47 -5.39 -21.01
C VAL A 158 -18.47 -5.34 -22.54
N LEU A 159 -17.39 -5.78 -23.22
CA LEU A 159 -17.26 -5.70 -24.69
C LEU A 159 -18.41 -6.32 -25.49
N PRO A 160 -18.89 -7.56 -25.21
CA PRO A 160 -20.04 -8.10 -25.92
C PRO A 160 -21.26 -7.21 -25.78
N GLY A 161 -21.45 -6.60 -24.60
CA GLY A 161 -22.58 -5.72 -24.34
C GLY A 161 -22.52 -4.41 -25.11
N VAL A 162 -21.32 -3.84 -25.25
CA VAL A 162 -21.10 -2.66 -26.12
C VAL A 162 -21.46 -2.99 -27.57
N ALA A 163 -20.98 -4.14 -28.08
CA ALA A 163 -21.26 -4.59 -29.44
C ALA A 163 -22.77 -4.83 -29.68
N LEU A 164 -23.41 -5.54 -28.74
CA LEU A 164 -24.86 -5.79 -28.82
C LEU A 164 -25.66 -4.48 -28.69
N GLY A 165 -25.32 -3.60 -27.76
CA GLY A 165 -25.97 -2.31 -27.60
C GLY A 165 -25.89 -1.45 -28.88
N PHE A 166 -24.75 -1.52 -29.58
CA PHE A 166 -24.60 -0.88 -30.89
C PHE A 166 -25.52 -1.53 -31.96
N LEU A 167 -25.54 -2.86 -32.06
CA LEU A 167 -26.40 -3.58 -33.00
C LEU A 167 -27.89 -3.33 -32.74
N PHE A 168 -28.29 -3.31 -31.45
CA PHE A 168 -29.68 -3.04 -31.08
C PHE A 168 -30.15 -1.62 -31.44
N SER A 169 -29.25 -0.68 -31.70
CA SER A 169 -29.61 0.67 -32.15
C SER A 169 -30.22 0.67 -33.57
N GLY A 170 -29.95 -0.37 -34.37
CA GLY A 170 -30.56 -0.58 -35.70
C GLY A 170 -31.90 -1.34 -35.69
N VAL A 171 -32.35 -1.75 -34.49
CA VAL A 171 -33.62 -2.48 -34.36
C VAL A 171 -34.77 -1.48 -34.22
N SER A 172 -35.65 -1.44 -35.22
CA SER A 172 -36.93 -0.72 -35.17
C SER A 172 -38.02 -1.64 -34.64
N VAL A 173 -38.70 -1.24 -33.57
CA VAL A 173 -39.83 -1.94 -32.98
C VAL A 173 -41.10 -1.20 -33.37
N SER A 174 -41.81 -1.65 -34.40
CA SER A 174 -43.07 -1.06 -34.88
C SER A 174 -44.31 -1.66 -34.21
N GLY A 175 -44.16 -2.77 -33.44
CA GLY A 175 -45.23 -3.44 -32.69
C GLY A 175 -44.68 -4.50 -31.73
N LEU A 176 -45.58 -5.13 -30.94
CA LEU A 176 -45.21 -6.10 -29.92
C LEU A 176 -44.46 -7.33 -30.49
N PHE A 177 -44.61 -7.63 -31.78
CA PHE A 177 -44.02 -8.77 -32.50
C PHE A 177 -43.38 -8.42 -33.85
N ASP A 178 -43.37 -7.12 -34.25
CA ASP A 178 -42.83 -6.69 -35.52
C ASP A 178 -41.47 -6.02 -35.33
N TRP A 179 -40.43 -6.81 -35.41
CA TRP A 179 -39.04 -6.41 -35.21
C TRP A 179 -38.36 -6.38 -36.57
N SER A 180 -38.07 -5.20 -37.08
CA SER A 180 -37.27 -5.03 -38.28
C SER A 180 -35.85 -4.59 -37.90
N PHE A 181 -34.86 -5.29 -38.47
CA PHE A 181 -33.45 -4.90 -38.34
C PHE A 181 -33.05 -4.12 -39.59
N ASP A 182 -32.80 -2.84 -39.42
CA ASP A 182 -32.38 -1.96 -40.51
C ASP A 182 -30.93 -1.53 -40.30
N VAL A 183 -30.06 -2.02 -41.18
CA VAL A 183 -28.61 -1.79 -41.13
C VAL A 183 -28.27 -0.30 -41.39
N ASP A 184 -29.10 0.39 -42.19
CA ASP A 184 -28.87 1.79 -42.54
C ASP A 184 -29.23 2.76 -41.40
N ASN A 185 -30.07 2.33 -40.45
CA ASN A 185 -30.51 3.11 -39.30
C ASN A 185 -29.66 2.91 -38.03
N ILE A 186 -28.56 2.14 -38.11
CA ILE A 186 -27.65 1.96 -36.98
C ILE A 186 -27.00 3.28 -36.63
N THR A 187 -27.38 3.87 -35.48
CA THR A 187 -26.83 5.13 -34.97
C THR A 187 -26.11 4.89 -33.64
N LYS A 188 -25.08 5.66 -33.38
CA LYS A 188 -24.41 5.62 -32.07
C LYS A 188 -25.35 6.23 -31.01
N ASN A 189 -26.05 5.37 -30.26
CA ASN A 189 -26.86 5.78 -29.11
C ASN A 189 -26.11 5.47 -27.81
N PRO A 190 -25.55 6.47 -27.09
CA PRO A 190 -24.75 6.25 -25.90
C PRO A 190 -25.48 5.51 -24.79
N THR A 191 -26.79 5.74 -24.65
CA THR A 191 -27.60 5.10 -23.62
C THR A 191 -27.83 3.60 -23.88
N LEU A 192 -28.07 3.20 -25.13
CA LEU A 192 -28.21 1.78 -25.48
C LEU A 192 -26.90 1.02 -25.35
N ILE A 193 -25.79 1.63 -25.78
CA ILE A 193 -24.46 1.05 -25.63
C ILE A 193 -24.12 0.90 -24.13
N PHE A 194 -24.43 1.93 -23.32
CA PHE A 194 -24.24 1.87 -21.87
C PHE A 194 -25.09 0.78 -21.22
N ALA A 195 -26.37 0.67 -21.57
CA ALA A 195 -27.26 -0.34 -21.03
C ALA A 195 -26.78 -1.76 -21.39
N GLY A 196 -26.41 -2.00 -22.66
CA GLY A 196 -25.87 -3.27 -23.11
C GLY A 196 -24.58 -3.64 -22.39
N ALA A 197 -23.69 -2.67 -22.25
CA ALA A 197 -22.43 -2.81 -21.52
C ALA A 197 -22.64 -3.18 -20.04
N VAL A 198 -23.58 -2.53 -19.37
CA VAL A 198 -23.93 -2.82 -17.96
C VAL A 198 -24.53 -4.21 -17.83
N ILE A 199 -25.45 -4.60 -18.72
CA ILE A 199 -26.05 -5.93 -18.70
C ILE A 199 -24.97 -7.01 -18.85
N ALA A 200 -24.04 -6.84 -19.78
CA ALA A 200 -22.93 -7.78 -19.96
C ALA A 200 -21.97 -7.81 -18.75
N GLY A 201 -21.68 -6.66 -18.15
CA GLY A 201 -20.89 -6.56 -16.94
C GLY A 201 -21.53 -7.29 -15.75
N VAL A 202 -22.85 -7.13 -15.57
CA VAL A 202 -23.62 -7.88 -14.57
C VAL A 202 -23.60 -9.37 -14.86
N ALA A 203 -23.82 -9.78 -16.12
CA ALA A 203 -23.75 -11.18 -16.51
C ALA A 203 -22.36 -11.80 -16.24
N GLY A 204 -21.29 -11.07 -16.53
CA GLY A 204 -19.92 -11.47 -16.19
C GLY A 204 -19.71 -11.63 -14.68
N THR A 205 -20.20 -10.69 -13.88
CA THR A 205 -20.14 -10.79 -12.40
C THR A 205 -20.92 -11.97 -11.86
N LEU A 206 -22.11 -12.22 -12.40
CA LEU A 206 -22.93 -13.37 -12.02
C LEU A 206 -22.25 -14.70 -12.41
N LEU A 207 -21.60 -14.76 -13.58
CA LEU A 207 -20.85 -15.94 -14.02
C LEU A 207 -19.67 -16.22 -13.06
N VAL A 208 -18.88 -15.22 -12.70
CA VAL A 208 -17.79 -15.37 -11.72
C VAL A 208 -18.33 -15.89 -10.40
N THR A 209 -19.43 -15.32 -9.90
CA THR A 209 -20.05 -15.73 -8.62
C THR A 209 -20.54 -17.16 -8.68
N THR A 210 -21.22 -17.54 -9.78
CA THR A 210 -21.72 -18.90 -9.99
C THR A 210 -20.58 -19.92 -10.08
N LEU A 211 -19.52 -19.62 -10.83
CA LEU A 211 -18.33 -20.46 -10.91
C LEU A 211 -17.68 -20.67 -9.53
N LYS A 212 -17.56 -19.62 -8.74
CA LYS A 212 -17.00 -19.66 -7.39
C LYS A 212 -17.86 -20.48 -6.42
N GLN A 213 -19.18 -20.41 -6.52
CA GLN A 213 -20.11 -21.12 -5.63
C GLN A 213 -20.32 -22.57 -6.01
N THR A 214 -20.32 -22.89 -7.31
CA THR A 214 -20.62 -24.24 -7.83
C THR A 214 -19.40 -25.12 -8.04
N THR A 215 -18.22 -24.53 -8.12
CA THR A 215 -16.96 -25.24 -8.41
C THR A 215 -15.90 -25.00 -7.34
N LYS A 216 -14.85 -25.83 -7.34
CA LYS A 216 -13.68 -25.69 -6.45
C LYS A 216 -12.62 -24.72 -7.02
N ILE A 217 -12.97 -23.93 -8.04
CA ILE A 217 -12.04 -23.00 -8.71
C ILE A 217 -11.79 -21.80 -7.82
N LYS A 218 -10.54 -21.37 -7.74
CA LYS A 218 -10.15 -20.14 -7.03
C LYS A 218 -10.72 -18.92 -7.76
N GLU A 219 -10.95 -17.84 -7.00
CA GLU A 219 -11.53 -16.59 -7.49
C GLU A 219 -10.77 -16.02 -8.71
N ASP A 220 -9.43 -15.99 -8.66
CA ASP A 220 -8.61 -15.50 -9.77
C ASP A 220 -8.78 -16.31 -11.05
N SER A 221 -8.94 -17.64 -10.93
CA SER A 221 -9.16 -18.50 -12.08
C SER A 221 -10.57 -18.32 -12.67
N ALA A 222 -11.59 -18.10 -11.84
CA ALA A 222 -12.95 -17.80 -12.30
C ALA A 222 -13.00 -16.44 -13.03
N LEU A 223 -12.29 -15.44 -12.51
CA LEU A 223 -12.13 -14.14 -13.15
C LEU A 223 -11.43 -14.27 -14.51
N GLY A 224 -10.32 -15.01 -14.60
CA GLY A 224 -9.58 -15.23 -15.85
C GLY A 224 -10.41 -15.98 -16.91
N LEU A 225 -11.19 -17.00 -16.52
CA LEU A 225 -12.07 -17.72 -17.43
C LEU A 225 -13.18 -16.81 -17.99
N THR A 226 -13.82 -16.03 -17.12
CA THR A 226 -14.86 -15.06 -17.52
C THR A 226 -14.29 -14.01 -18.46
N LEU A 227 -13.11 -13.45 -18.12
CA LEU A 227 -12.39 -12.50 -18.97
C LEU A 227 -12.19 -13.07 -20.38
N ALA A 228 -11.57 -14.24 -20.47
CA ALA A 228 -11.24 -14.86 -21.76
C ALA A 228 -12.49 -15.15 -22.61
N SER A 229 -13.55 -15.69 -21.99
CA SER A 229 -14.78 -16.05 -22.67
C SER A 229 -15.53 -14.82 -23.20
N PHE A 230 -15.73 -13.81 -22.39
CA PHE A 230 -16.43 -12.59 -22.80
C PHE A 230 -15.60 -11.78 -23.80
N PHE A 231 -14.28 -11.72 -23.61
CA PHE A 231 -13.39 -11.04 -24.56
C PHE A 231 -13.47 -11.69 -25.94
N ALA A 232 -13.42 -13.03 -26.03
CA ALA A 232 -13.51 -13.73 -27.29
C ALA A 232 -14.85 -13.45 -28.00
N VAL A 233 -15.97 -13.52 -27.26
CA VAL A 233 -17.29 -13.18 -27.80
C VAL A 233 -17.36 -11.73 -28.25
N GLY A 234 -16.81 -10.81 -27.42
CA GLY A 234 -16.78 -9.39 -27.72
C GLY A 234 -16.01 -9.08 -29.01
N ILE A 235 -14.83 -9.65 -29.17
CA ILE A 235 -14.02 -9.46 -30.39
C ILE A 235 -14.72 -10.02 -31.62
N CYS A 236 -15.31 -11.22 -31.53
CA CYS A 236 -16.09 -11.79 -32.65
C CYS A 236 -17.22 -10.85 -33.09
N LEU A 237 -17.99 -10.31 -32.12
CA LEU A 237 -19.09 -9.39 -32.44
C LEU A 237 -18.56 -8.06 -33.02
N LEU A 238 -17.49 -7.51 -32.49
CA LEU A 238 -16.87 -6.28 -33.01
C LEU A 238 -16.34 -6.46 -34.43
N THR A 239 -15.73 -7.61 -34.72
CA THR A 239 -15.26 -7.94 -36.08
C THR A 239 -16.44 -8.04 -37.03
N MET A 240 -17.53 -8.71 -36.63
CA MET A 240 -18.76 -8.77 -37.47
C MET A 240 -19.34 -7.38 -37.76
N ILE A 241 -19.30 -6.46 -36.76
CA ILE A 241 -19.76 -5.09 -36.97
C ILE A 241 -18.83 -4.32 -37.93
N GLN A 242 -17.54 -4.60 -37.95
CA GLN A 242 -16.61 -3.97 -38.89
C GLN A 242 -16.87 -4.35 -40.33
N ASP A 243 -17.43 -5.52 -40.60
CA ASP A 243 -17.77 -6.01 -41.95
C ASP A 243 -19.11 -5.49 -42.45
N LEU A 244 -19.96 -4.87 -41.61
CA LEU A 244 -21.24 -4.31 -42.04
C LEU A 244 -21.05 -3.13 -43.01
N PRO A 245 -21.90 -2.94 -44.05
CA PRO A 245 -21.76 -1.89 -45.07
C PRO A 245 -22.12 -0.46 -44.57
N THR A 246 -22.25 -0.25 -43.28
CA THR A 246 -22.65 1.04 -42.69
C THR A 246 -21.52 2.04 -42.64
N GLY A 247 -21.77 3.29 -43.04
CA GLY A 247 -20.80 4.39 -42.99
C GLY A 247 -20.45 4.88 -41.56
N ASN A 248 -21.14 4.40 -40.52
CA ASN A 248 -21.08 4.91 -39.16
C ASN A 248 -20.15 4.12 -38.22
N LYS A 249 -19.20 3.34 -38.77
CA LYS A 249 -18.28 2.43 -38.06
C LYS A 249 -17.24 3.17 -37.18
N SER A 250 -16.96 4.44 -37.47
CA SER A 250 -15.83 5.20 -36.90
C SER A 250 -15.88 5.46 -35.39
N GLY A 251 -16.86 4.91 -34.68
CA GLY A 251 -17.00 5.08 -33.23
C GLY A 251 -16.56 3.88 -32.39
N ILE A 252 -16.47 2.67 -32.98
CA ILE A 252 -16.24 1.43 -32.20
C ILE A 252 -14.77 1.24 -31.88
N ASP A 253 -13.85 1.62 -32.78
CA ASP A 253 -12.39 1.57 -32.54
C ASP A 253 -11.98 2.40 -31.32
N LYS A 254 -12.76 3.44 -30.98
CA LYS A 254 -12.55 4.29 -29.81
C LYS A 254 -12.71 3.53 -28.49
N PHE A 255 -13.56 2.51 -28.45
CA PHE A 255 -13.74 1.70 -27.25
C PHE A 255 -12.55 0.78 -26.97
N MET A 256 -11.78 0.41 -28.01
CA MET A 256 -10.59 -0.44 -27.82
C MET A 256 -9.39 0.37 -27.28
N PHE A 257 -9.13 1.54 -27.87
CA PHE A 257 -7.90 2.32 -27.57
C PHE A 257 -8.16 3.58 -26.73
N GLY A 258 -9.42 3.98 -26.60
CA GLY A 258 -9.83 5.21 -25.92
C GLY A 258 -9.40 6.48 -26.66
N GLN A 259 -10.29 7.42 -26.77
CA GLN A 259 -10.02 8.70 -27.38
C GLN A 259 -10.82 9.80 -26.68
N ALA A 260 -10.29 10.33 -25.55
CA ALA A 260 -10.99 11.36 -24.77
C ALA A 260 -11.30 12.63 -25.59
N ALA A 261 -10.50 12.94 -26.61
CA ALA A 261 -10.75 14.06 -27.52
C ALA A 261 -12.00 13.90 -28.40
N ALA A 262 -12.55 12.69 -28.49
CA ALA A 262 -13.75 12.38 -29.29
C ALA A 262 -15.00 12.18 -28.43
N ILE A 263 -14.95 12.49 -27.14
CA ILE A 263 -16.08 12.47 -26.21
C ILE A 263 -17.03 13.61 -26.60
N GLY A 264 -18.32 13.26 -26.77
CA GLY A 264 -19.39 14.23 -27.08
C GLY A 264 -20.07 14.75 -25.82
N GLU A 265 -20.99 15.69 -26.03
CA GLU A 265 -21.79 16.30 -24.95
C GLU A 265 -22.66 15.26 -24.24
N ASP A 266 -23.32 14.37 -25.02
CA ASP A 266 -24.17 13.31 -24.46
C ASP A 266 -23.37 12.29 -23.66
N ASP A 267 -22.14 11.95 -24.11
CA ASP A 267 -21.24 11.10 -23.37
C ASP A 267 -20.86 11.73 -22.00
N ILE A 268 -20.57 13.04 -21.97
CA ILE A 268 -20.26 13.78 -20.73
C ILE A 268 -21.45 13.80 -19.78
N ARG A 269 -22.68 14.03 -20.29
CA ARG A 269 -23.89 14.00 -19.44
C ARG A 269 -24.08 12.63 -18.80
N LEU A 270 -23.89 11.55 -19.56
CA LEU A 270 -23.96 10.18 -19.05
C LEU A 270 -22.86 9.92 -18.00
N MET A 271 -21.60 10.28 -18.30
CA MET A 271 -20.47 10.12 -17.37
C MET A 271 -20.74 10.88 -16.07
N LEU A 272 -21.30 12.08 -16.15
CA LEU A 272 -21.67 12.90 -15.02
C LEU A 272 -22.72 12.22 -14.14
N GLY A 273 -23.82 11.76 -14.75
CA GLY A 273 -24.89 11.06 -14.04
C GLY A 273 -24.37 9.83 -13.29
N VAL A 274 -23.54 9.01 -13.96
CA VAL A 274 -22.93 7.82 -13.34
C VAL A 274 -21.94 8.19 -12.25
N THR A 275 -21.10 9.21 -12.45
CA THR A 275 -20.14 9.65 -11.42
C THR A 275 -20.87 10.16 -10.18
N VAL A 276 -21.94 10.95 -10.34
CA VAL A 276 -22.76 11.42 -9.23
C VAL A 276 -23.40 10.23 -8.49
N LEU A 277 -23.95 9.27 -9.22
CA LEU A 277 -24.49 8.04 -8.62
C LEU A 277 -23.44 7.32 -7.78
N ILE A 278 -22.23 7.11 -8.33
CA ILE A 278 -21.13 6.45 -7.61
C ILE A 278 -20.77 7.23 -6.34
N VAL A 279 -20.59 8.54 -6.44
CA VAL A 279 -20.24 9.40 -5.29
C VAL A 279 -21.32 9.33 -4.21
N VAL A 280 -22.61 9.44 -4.59
CA VAL A 280 -23.73 9.38 -3.65
C VAL A 280 -23.80 8.02 -2.97
N VAL A 281 -23.73 6.92 -3.72
CA VAL A 281 -23.80 5.58 -3.14
C VAL A 281 -22.60 5.30 -2.23
N VAL A 282 -21.38 5.64 -2.65
CA VAL A 282 -20.18 5.48 -1.82
C VAL A 282 -20.28 6.32 -0.55
N PHE A 283 -20.85 7.53 -0.63
CA PHE A 283 -21.00 8.40 0.54
C PHE A 283 -22.06 7.88 1.52
N VAL A 284 -23.22 7.46 1.02
CA VAL A 284 -24.33 6.94 1.83
C VAL A 284 -23.93 5.64 2.51
N PHE A 285 -23.35 4.70 1.76
CA PHE A 285 -22.97 3.37 2.24
C PHE A 285 -21.47 3.26 2.63
N TYR A 286 -20.83 4.39 2.96
CA TYR A 286 -19.40 4.41 3.28
C TYR A 286 -19.02 3.46 4.42
N LYS A 287 -19.82 3.42 5.49
CA LYS A 287 -19.55 2.60 6.66
C LYS A 287 -19.69 1.11 6.35
N GLU A 288 -20.74 0.74 5.66
CA GLU A 288 -21.05 -0.63 5.25
C GLU A 288 -19.99 -1.15 4.28
N LEU A 289 -19.62 -0.33 3.28
CA LEU A 289 -18.54 -0.63 2.34
C LEU A 289 -17.20 -0.78 3.07
N LEU A 290 -16.92 0.07 4.06
CA LEU A 290 -15.70 0.01 4.85
C LEU A 290 -15.60 -1.31 5.62
N VAL A 291 -16.63 -1.63 6.43
CA VAL A 291 -16.66 -2.84 7.27
C VAL A 291 -16.54 -4.09 6.41
N THR A 292 -17.34 -4.19 5.33
CA THR A 292 -17.31 -5.36 4.44
C THR A 292 -16.03 -5.48 3.64
N SER A 293 -15.27 -4.38 3.47
CA SER A 293 -13.99 -4.41 2.73
C SER A 293 -12.82 -4.87 3.58
N PHE A 294 -12.86 -4.62 4.89
CA PHE A 294 -11.80 -5.06 5.81
C PHE A 294 -12.08 -6.44 6.41
N ASP A 295 -13.32 -6.69 6.84
CA ASP A 295 -13.71 -7.96 7.44
C ASP A 295 -15.16 -8.33 7.10
N ALA A 296 -15.30 -9.16 6.08
CA ALA A 296 -16.60 -9.69 5.65
C ALA A 296 -17.19 -10.69 6.67
N GLY A 297 -16.36 -11.34 7.49
CA GLY A 297 -16.81 -12.24 8.57
C GLY A 297 -17.46 -11.46 9.69
N PHE A 298 -16.80 -10.42 10.16
CA PHE A 298 -17.35 -9.48 11.15
C PHE A 298 -18.62 -8.80 10.63
N ALA A 299 -18.65 -8.37 9.37
CA ALA A 299 -19.86 -7.78 8.76
C ALA A 299 -21.06 -8.72 8.87
N ARG A 300 -20.87 -10.02 8.63
CA ARG A 300 -21.93 -11.05 8.78
C ARG A 300 -22.35 -11.25 10.24
N SER A 301 -21.41 -11.20 11.18
CA SER A 301 -21.73 -11.37 12.62
C SER A 301 -22.62 -10.25 13.18
N ILE A 302 -22.56 -9.04 12.62
CA ILE A 302 -23.42 -7.90 12.95
C ILE A 302 -24.64 -7.79 12.03
N ALA A 303 -25.01 -8.89 11.34
CA ALA A 303 -26.15 -9.01 10.44
C ALA A 303 -26.18 -8.03 9.25
N LEU A 304 -25.03 -7.54 8.80
CA LEU A 304 -24.94 -6.79 7.55
C LEU A 304 -25.04 -7.74 6.34
N PRO A 305 -25.84 -7.40 5.31
CA PRO A 305 -25.97 -8.20 4.10
C PRO A 305 -24.73 -8.07 3.20
N SER A 306 -23.60 -8.64 3.63
CA SER A 306 -22.29 -8.48 3.00
C SER A 306 -22.27 -8.91 1.53
N GLU A 307 -23.10 -9.88 1.13
CA GLU A 307 -23.19 -10.35 -0.26
C GLU A 307 -23.87 -9.31 -1.16
N TRP A 308 -24.95 -8.70 -0.70
CA TRP A 308 -25.63 -7.63 -1.42
C TRP A 308 -24.74 -6.38 -1.59
N ILE A 309 -24.00 -6.04 -0.52
CA ILE A 309 -23.03 -4.93 -0.57
C ILE A 309 -21.89 -5.25 -1.55
N HIS A 310 -21.44 -6.51 -1.60
CA HIS A 310 -20.44 -6.95 -2.57
C HIS A 310 -20.97 -6.84 -4.02
N HIS A 311 -22.16 -7.34 -4.30
CA HIS A 311 -22.76 -7.23 -5.63
C HIS A 311 -23.06 -5.79 -6.03
N GLY A 312 -23.51 -4.96 -5.09
CA GLY A 312 -23.68 -3.51 -5.28
C GLY A 312 -22.37 -2.81 -5.64
N LEU A 313 -21.27 -3.15 -4.96
CA LEU A 313 -19.95 -2.61 -5.29
C LEU A 313 -19.50 -3.07 -6.69
N MET A 314 -19.71 -4.35 -7.06
CA MET A 314 -19.36 -4.85 -8.37
C MET A 314 -20.16 -4.15 -9.48
N LEU A 315 -21.44 -3.87 -9.24
CA LEU A 315 -22.28 -3.11 -10.15
C LEU A 315 -21.77 -1.67 -10.34
N LEU A 316 -21.37 -1.00 -9.25
CA LEU A 316 -20.77 0.34 -9.33
C LEU A 316 -19.45 0.32 -10.10
N VAL A 317 -18.64 -0.73 -9.91
CA VAL A 317 -17.39 -0.90 -10.67
C VAL A 317 -17.70 -1.12 -12.15
N ALA A 318 -18.71 -1.92 -12.49
CA ALA A 318 -19.14 -2.08 -13.88
C ALA A 318 -19.57 -0.73 -14.50
N PHE A 319 -20.33 0.10 -13.80
CA PHE A 319 -20.67 1.45 -14.24
C PHE A 319 -19.44 2.31 -14.49
N ALA A 320 -18.48 2.33 -13.55
CA ALA A 320 -17.24 3.08 -13.70
C ALA A 320 -16.40 2.59 -14.88
N VAL A 321 -16.34 1.27 -15.08
CA VAL A 321 -15.63 0.67 -16.21
C VAL A 321 -16.27 1.09 -17.55
N VAL A 322 -17.60 1.07 -17.66
CA VAL A 322 -18.29 1.44 -18.89
C VAL A 322 -18.04 2.90 -19.29
N ILE A 323 -18.10 3.84 -18.33
CA ILE A 323 -17.77 5.25 -18.62
C ILE A 323 -16.27 5.44 -18.91
N ALA A 324 -15.41 4.64 -18.30
CA ALA A 324 -13.96 4.68 -18.49
C ALA A 324 -13.55 4.19 -19.88
N LEU A 325 -14.27 3.22 -20.44
CA LEU A 325 -14.02 2.67 -21.78
C LEU A 325 -13.97 3.73 -22.87
N GLN A 326 -14.86 4.70 -22.82
CA GLN A 326 -14.94 5.77 -23.83
C GLN A 326 -13.70 6.67 -23.82
N ALA A 327 -13.16 6.96 -22.63
CA ALA A 327 -12.05 7.90 -22.46
C ALA A 327 -10.68 7.20 -22.62
N VAL A 328 -10.52 6.00 -22.06
CA VAL A 328 -9.22 5.34 -21.88
C VAL A 328 -9.09 4.08 -22.74
N GLY A 329 -10.21 3.43 -23.07
CA GLY A 329 -10.24 2.17 -23.82
C GLY A 329 -10.12 0.93 -22.91
N VAL A 330 -10.61 -0.22 -23.43
CA VAL A 330 -10.76 -1.45 -22.65
C VAL A 330 -9.47 -1.95 -22.01
N VAL A 331 -8.36 -1.85 -22.74
CA VAL A 331 -7.05 -2.36 -22.29
C VAL A 331 -6.50 -1.59 -21.10
N LEU A 332 -6.83 -0.32 -20.95
CA LEU A 332 -6.20 0.61 -20.02
C LEU A 332 -7.10 1.00 -18.82
N VAL A 333 -8.37 0.60 -18.86
CA VAL A 333 -9.34 0.92 -17.79
C VAL A 333 -8.90 0.35 -16.44
N SER A 334 -8.44 -0.90 -16.41
CA SER A 334 -7.94 -1.54 -15.18
C SER A 334 -6.78 -0.77 -14.56
N ALA A 335 -5.87 -0.25 -15.39
CA ALA A 335 -4.76 0.57 -14.93
C ALA A 335 -5.25 1.88 -14.29
N MET A 336 -6.20 2.57 -14.90
CA MET A 336 -6.78 3.81 -14.35
C MET A 336 -7.60 3.58 -13.08
N LEU A 337 -8.20 2.39 -12.93
CA LEU A 337 -8.95 2.02 -11.73
C LEU A 337 -8.02 1.69 -10.56
N ILE A 338 -6.91 0.99 -10.80
CA ILE A 338 -6.04 0.46 -9.75
C ILE A 338 -4.91 1.43 -9.38
N THR A 339 -4.23 2.03 -10.37
CA THR A 339 -2.99 2.78 -10.13
C THR A 339 -3.14 3.98 -9.20
N PRO A 340 -4.16 4.86 -9.34
CA PRO A 340 -4.34 5.99 -8.42
C PRO A 340 -4.63 5.52 -6.98
N ALA A 341 -5.43 4.46 -6.84
CA ALA A 341 -5.76 3.89 -5.54
C ALA A 341 -4.54 3.21 -4.88
N ALA A 342 -3.75 2.44 -5.65
CA ALA A 342 -2.51 1.84 -5.18
C ALA A 342 -1.49 2.91 -4.77
N THR A 343 -1.40 4.00 -5.52
CA THR A 343 -0.57 5.16 -5.16
C THR A 343 -0.98 5.75 -3.81
N ALA A 344 -2.27 5.97 -3.61
CA ALA A 344 -2.81 6.48 -2.34
C ALA A 344 -2.57 5.51 -1.18
N TYR A 345 -2.71 4.20 -1.42
CA TYR A 345 -2.44 3.14 -0.44
C TYR A 345 -0.99 3.14 0.05
N LEU A 346 -0.01 3.46 -0.81
CA LEU A 346 1.40 3.59 -0.42
C LEU A 346 1.66 4.79 0.51
N LEU A 347 0.81 5.80 0.49
CA LEU A 347 1.02 7.05 1.23
C LEU A 347 0.28 7.11 2.57
N THR A 348 -0.82 6.35 2.72
CA THR A 348 -1.67 6.43 3.92
C THR A 348 -2.32 5.10 4.29
N ASP A 349 -2.46 4.88 5.62
CA ASP A 349 -3.15 3.72 6.20
C ASP A 349 -4.61 4.04 6.57
N ARG A 350 -5.07 5.29 6.36
CA ARG A 350 -6.43 5.72 6.72
C ARG A 350 -7.32 5.77 5.50
N MET A 351 -8.40 4.96 5.45
CA MET A 351 -9.26 4.81 4.28
C MET A 351 -9.84 6.15 3.76
N HIS A 352 -10.31 7.04 4.63
CA HIS A 352 -10.83 8.34 4.20
C HIS A 352 -9.77 9.21 3.48
N ARG A 353 -8.50 9.22 3.97
CA ARG A 353 -7.39 9.92 3.30
C ARG A 353 -7.01 9.25 1.99
N MET A 354 -7.08 7.92 1.95
CA MET A 354 -6.82 7.13 0.75
C MET A 354 -7.80 7.48 -0.36
N LEU A 355 -9.10 7.61 -0.06
CA LEU A 355 -10.13 8.02 -1.03
C LEU A 355 -9.83 9.40 -1.63
N PHE A 356 -9.55 10.42 -0.80
CA PHE A 356 -9.21 11.75 -1.29
C PHE A 356 -7.94 11.79 -2.14
N LEU A 357 -6.90 11.10 -1.70
CA LEU A 357 -5.64 11.01 -2.44
C LEU A 357 -5.80 10.27 -3.77
N ALA A 358 -6.56 9.17 -3.78
CA ALA A 358 -6.81 8.39 -5.00
C ALA A 358 -7.60 9.20 -6.04
N VAL A 359 -8.62 9.92 -5.60
CA VAL A 359 -9.35 10.85 -6.47
C VAL A 359 -8.42 11.95 -7.00
N GLY A 360 -7.62 12.56 -6.13
CA GLY A 360 -6.65 13.59 -6.53
C GLY A 360 -5.64 13.07 -7.56
N PHE A 361 -5.08 11.88 -7.35
CA PHE A 361 -4.14 11.26 -8.30
C PHE A 361 -4.83 10.81 -9.59
N GLY A 362 -6.06 10.29 -9.52
CA GLY A 362 -6.86 9.94 -10.68
C GLY A 362 -7.16 11.15 -11.57
N VAL A 363 -7.61 12.25 -10.97
CA VAL A 363 -7.86 13.51 -11.66
C VAL A 363 -6.56 14.10 -12.23
N ALA A 364 -5.49 14.15 -11.44
CA ALA A 364 -4.22 14.69 -11.90
C ALA A 364 -3.66 13.90 -13.09
N SER A 365 -3.66 12.56 -13.02
CA SER A 365 -3.18 11.71 -14.12
C SER A 365 -4.06 11.81 -15.35
N GLY A 366 -5.37 11.91 -15.18
CA GLY A 366 -6.32 12.12 -16.27
C GLY A 366 -6.08 13.43 -17.01
N VAL A 367 -6.00 14.54 -16.27
CA VAL A 367 -5.74 15.88 -16.84
C VAL A 367 -4.34 15.98 -17.47
N LEU A 368 -3.31 15.42 -16.82
CA LEU A 368 -1.96 15.35 -17.38
C LEU A 368 -1.93 14.56 -18.70
N GLY A 369 -2.63 13.41 -18.74
CA GLY A 369 -2.72 12.60 -19.95
C GLY A 369 -3.43 13.31 -21.09
N ALA A 370 -4.55 13.99 -20.80
CA ALA A 370 -5.26 14.83 -21.77
C ALA A 370 -4.36 15.97 -22.28
N PHE A 371 -3.61 16.62 -21.41
CA PHE A 371 -2.66 17.67 -21.77
C PHE A 371 -1.54 17.16 -22.69
N ILE A 372 -0.89 16.04 -22.35
CA ILE A 372 0.19 15.46 -23.15
C ILE A 372 -0.35 15.06 -24.54
N SER A 373 -1.54 14.47 -24.59
CA SER A 373 -2.19 14.10 -25.86
C SER A 373 -2.52 15.32 -26.73
N PHE A 374 -2.84 16.44 -26.11
CA PHE A 374 -3.15 17.70 -26.82
C PHE A 374 -1.90 18.34 -27.43
N LEU A 375 -0.71 18.15 -26.84
CA LEU A 375 0.55 18.74 -27.32
C LEU A 375 1.02 18.22 -28.67
N LYS A 376 0.62 16.98 -29.05
CA LYS A 376 1.00 16.39 -30.34
C LYS A 376 -0.19 15.71 -30.99
N PRO A 377 -0.47 15.97 -32.28
CA PRO A 377 -1.52 15.26 -33.00
C PRO A 377 -1.22 13.74 -33.06
N ASN A 378 -2.25 12.93 -33.08
CA ASN A 378 -2.21 11.47 -33.19
C ASN A 378 -1.65 10.73 -31.94
N ILE A 379 -1.47 11.38 -30.80
CA ILE A 379 -1.16 10.68 -29.55
C ILE A 379 -2.47 10.29 -28.84
N PRO A 380 -2.72 8.99 -28.59
CA PRO A 380 -3.96 8.56 -27.94
C PRO A 380 -3.97 8.97 -26.47
N THR A 381 -5.10 9.54 -26.03
CA THR A 381 -5.26 10.07 -24.66
C THR A 381 -5.20 9.00 -23.56
N GLY A 382 -5.79 7.83 -23.81
CA GLY A 382 -5.80 6.73 -22.85
C GLY A 382 -4.40 6.31 -22.37
N PRO A 383 -3.49 5.95 -23.28
CA PRO A 383 -2.10 5.63 -22.92
C PRO A 383 -1.38 6.76 -22.18
N CYS A 384 -1.59 8.03 -22.56
CA CYS A 384 -1.00 9.18 -21.86
C CYS A 384 -1.50 9.31 -20.42
N MET A 385 -2.79 9.08 -20.17
CA MET A 385 -3.36 9.09 -18.82
C MET A 385 -2.75 7.99 -17.93
N VAL A 386 -2.59 6.78 -18.49
CA VAL A 386 -1.98 5.66 -17.75
C VAL A 386 -0.49 5.90 -17.50
N LEU A 387 0.25 6.46 -18.47
CA LEU A 387 1.65 6.86 -18.25
C LEU A 387 1.76 7.93 -17.17
N GLY A 388 0.86 8.92 -17.16
CA GLY A 388 0.78 9.91 -16.09
C GLY A 388 0.51 9.27 -14.71
N ALA A 389 -0.45 8.35 -14.62
CA ALA A 389 -0.73 7.60 -13.40
C ALA A 389 0.46 6.75 -12.95
N SER A 390 1.13 6.08 -13.89
CA SER A 390 2.32 5.27 -13.60
C SER A 390 3.50 6.11 -13.12
N ALA A 391 3.69 7.30 -13.67
CA ALA A 391 4.73 8.24 -13.21
C ALA A 391 4.46 8.70 -11.76
N VAL A 392 3.22 9.07 -11.43
CA VAL A 392 2.80 9.45 -10.08
C VAL A 392 2.98 8.27 -9.12
N PHE A 393 2.61 7.06 -9.55
CA PHE A 393 2.82 5.83 -8.77
C PHE A 393 4.32 5.58 -8.51
N ALA A 394 5.18 5.70 -9.52
CA ALA A 394 6.61 5.53 -9.37
C ALA A 394 7.20 6.52 -8.35
N VAL A 395 6.80 7.79 -8.40
CA VAL A 395 7.22 8.80 -7.41
C VAL A 395 6.77 8.41 -6.00
N ALA A 396 5.53 7.96 -5.83
CA ALA A 396 5.02 7.50 -4.54
C ALA A 396 5.70 6.20 -4.06
N PHE A 397 5.99 5.27 -4.97
CA PHE A 397 6.65 4.00 -4.67
C PHE A 397 8.09 4.20 -4.18
N PHE A 398 8.85 5.07 -4.82
CA PHE A 398 10.22 5.35 -4.39
C PHE A 398 10.28 6.33 -3.20
N GLY A 399 9.50 7.42 -3.25
CA GLY A 399 9.57 8.52 -2.29
C GLY A 399 8.55 8.49 -1.15
N GLY A 400 7.63 7.55 -1.13
CA GLY A 400 6.56 7.47 -0.12
C GLY A 400 7.09 7.47 1.31
N PRO A 401 6.56 8.33 2.22
CA PRO A 401 7.13 8.51 3.57
C PRO A 401 6.96 7.28 4.47
N ARG A 402 5.97 6.42 4.20
CA ARG A 402 5.68 5.24 5.02
C ARG A 402 6.13 3.93 4.37
N HIS A 403 5.76 3.71 3.12
CA HIS A 403 5.94 2.44 2.42
C HIS A 403 6.90 2.55 1.22
N GLY A 404 7.49 3.73 0.97
CA GLY A 404 8.44 3.94 -0.11
C GLY A 404 9.70 3.08 0.03
N VAL A 405 10.20 2.58 -1.10
CA VAL A 405 11.40 1.71 -1.13
C VAL A 405 12.62 2.45 -0.58
N LEU A 406 12.82 3.70 -1.00
CA LEU A 406 13.97 4.50 -0.59
C LEU A 406 13.93 4.82 0.91
N THR A 407 12.75 5.13 1.44
CA THR A 407 12.56 5.39 2.88
C THR A 407 12.74 4.14 3.73
N ARG A 408 12.29 2.96 3.25
CA ARG A 408 12.56 1.68 3.91
C ARG A 408 14.04 1.35 3.92
N TRP A 409 14.71 1.49 2.77
CA TRP A 409 16.14 1.26 2.65
C TRP A 409 16.93 2.20 3.59
N TRP A 410 16.60 3.48 3.60
CA TRP A 410 17.23 4.46 4.49
C TRP A 410 17.03 4.13 5.97
N ARG A 411 15.81 3.76 6.35
CA ARG A 411 15.51 3.32 7.73
C ARG A 411 16.27 2.05 8.08
N HIS A 412 16.38 1.09 7.16
CA HIS A 412 17.13 -0.13 7.38
C HIS A 412 18.61 0.16 7.60
N VAL A 413 19.24 0.95 6.73
CA VAL A 413 20.65 1.36 6.86
C VAL A 413 20.88 2.17 8.15
N SER A 414 19.99 3.09 8.48
CA SER A 414 20.10 3.89 9.71
C SER A 414 19.95 3.03 10.97
N ARG A 415 19.01 2.08 10.98
CA ARG A 415 18.87 1.11 12.08
C ARG A 415 20.10 0.22 12.22
N SER A 416 20.60 -0.34 11.13
CA SER A 416 21.79 -1.19 11.15
C SER A 416 22.99 -0.45 11.74
N LYS A 417 23.23 0.80 11.33
CA LYS A 417 24.30 1.63 11.90
C LYS A 417 24.08 1.96 13.39
N ARG A 418 22.83 2.14 13.82
CA ARG A 418 22.51 2.37 15.23
C ARG A 418 22.78 1.11 16.06
N VAL A 419 22.26 -0.04 15.64
CA VAL A 419 22.48 -1.33 16.30
C VAL A 419 23.98 -1.66 16.38
N GLN A 420 24.73 -1.44 15.30
CA GLN A 420 26.18 -1.64 15.29
C GLN A 420 26.89 -0.76 16.33
N ARG A 421 26.51 0.52 16.48
CA ARG A 421 27.04 1.42 17.52
C ARG A 421 26.74 0.91 18.92
N GLU A 422 25.48 0.55 19.17
CA GLU A 422 25.01 0.05 20.48
C GLU A 422 25.74 -1.24 20.86
N ASN A 423 25.90 -2.18 19.92
CA ASN A 423 26.67 -3.41 20.13
C ASN A 423 28.16 -3.14 20.40
N THR A 424 28.75 -2.13 19.76
CA THR A 424 30.16 -1.76 20.03
C THR A 424 30.32 -1.14 21.41
N VAL A 425 29.38 -0.29 21.84
CA VAL A 425 29.35 0.28 23.19
C VAL A 425 29.16 -0.81 24.26
N LYS A 426 28.24 -1.78 24.01
CA LYS A 426 28.03 -2.96 24.85
C LYS A 426 29.30 -3.81 24.96
N ALA A 427 29.99 -4.06 23.86
CA ALA A 427 31.23 -4.83 23.84
C ALA A 427 32.35 -4.12 24.65
N LEU A 428 32.48 -2.81 24.53
CA LEU A 428 33.41 -2.02 25.35
C LEU A 428 33.13 -2.18 26.87
N TYR A 429 31.85 -2.08 27.26
CA TYR A 429 31.44 -2.29 28.65
C TYR A 429 31.82 -3.71 29.14
N GLN A 430 31.54 -4.73 28.31
CA GLN A 430 31.85 -6.12 28.67
C GLN A 430 33.37 -6.40 28.80
N VAL A 431 34.21 -5.69 28.04
CA VAL A 431 35.68 -5.79 28.20
C VAL A 431 36.12 -5.23 29.53
N LEU A 432 35.60 -4.05 29.96
CA LEU A 432 35.88 -3.47 31.25
C LEU A 432 35.35 -4.32 32.42
N GLU A 433 34.12 -4.80 32.31
CA GLU A 433 33.50 -5.65 33.31
C GLU A 433 34.32 -6.96 33.55
N ASN A 434 34.74 -7.61 32.49
CA ASN A 434 35.55 -8.85 32.60
C ASN A 434 36.90 -8.63 33.29
N ARG A 435 37.43 -7.41 33.31
CA ARG A 435 38.65 -6.99 34.00
C ARG A 435 38.42 -6.46 35.42
N ALA A 436 37.14 -6.36 35.82
CA ALA A 436 36.76 -5.61 37.02
C ALA A 436 37.34 -4.17 37.05
N ALA A 437 37.47 -3.54 35.87
CA ALA A 437 38.07 -2.23 35.65
C ALA A 437 37.05 -1.10 35.92
N GLN A 438 37.56 0.10 36.11
CA GLN A 438 36.72 1.28 36.32
C GLN A 438 36.26 1.90 34.98
N PRO A 439 35.20 2.74 34.98
CA PRO A 439 34.72 3.41 33.78
C PRO A 439 35.77 4.27 33.06
N GLU A 440 36.72 4.79 33.81
CA GLU A 440 37.83 5.64 33.34
C GLU A 440 38.99 4.84 32.71
N ASP A 441 38.99 3.51 32.84
CA ASP A 441 40.05 2.67 32.30
C ASP A 441 39.96 2.56 30.77
N SER A 442 41.13 2.48 30.14
CA SER A 442 41.21 2.41 28.70
C SER A 442 41.11 0.97 28.17
N VAL A 443 40.41 0.81 27.07
CA VAL A 443 40.33 -0.46 26.30
C VAL A 443 41.13 -0.30 25.02
N SER A 444 41.92 -1.30 24.64
CA SER A 444 42.66 -1.28 23.38
C SER A 444 41.75 -1.68 22.21
N LEU A 445 42.02 -1.13 21.02
CA LEU A 445 41.31 -1.54 19.79
C LEU A 445 41.42 -3.04 19.53
N LYS A 446 42.57 -3.65 19.89
CA LYS A 446 42.78 -5.08 19.69
C LYS A 446 41.87 -5.93 20.57
N GLU A 447 41.69 -5.57 21.84
CA GLU A 447 40.78 -6.28 22.74
C GLU A 447 39.33 -6.16 22.34
N LEU A 448 38.94 -4.98 21.81
CA LEU A 448 37.62 -4.78 21.28
C LEU A 448 37.40 -5.62 20.03
N ALA A 449 38.40 -5.74 19.13
CA ALA A 449 38.36 -6.56 17.94
C ALA A 449 38.22 -8.05 18.28
N GLU A 450 38.99 -8.52 19.26
CA GLU A 450 38.90 -9.91 19.78
C GLU A 450 37.51 -10.19 20.37
N ARG A 451 36.98 -9.26 21.17
CA ARG A 451 35.65 -9.41 21.78
C ARG A 451 34.52 -9.45 20.75
N ARG A 452 34.60 -8.61 19.69
CA ARG A 452 33.60 -8.56 18.63
C ARG A 452 33.84 -9.61 17.53
N ARG A 453 34.99 -10.26 17.50
CA ARG A 453 35.43 -11.18 16.41
C ARG A 453 35.41 -10.48 15.05
N GLU A 454 35.82 -9.23 15.03
CA GLU A 454 35.89 -8.38 13.83
C GLU A 454 37.36 -7.98 13.57
N THR A 455 37.61 -7.45 12.35
CA THR A 455 38.95 -6.97 11.98
C THR A 455 39.29 -5.65 12.67
N LEU A 456 40.59 -5.34 12.86
CA LEU A 456 41.04 -4.08 13.45
C LEU A 456 40.55 -2.86 12.66
N ASP A 457 40.46 -2.97 11.33
CA ASP A 457 40.00 -1.87 10.45
C ASP A 457 38.52 -1.57 10.67
N GLU A 458 37.68 -2.61 10.75
CA GLU A 458 36.24 -2.46 11.04
C GLU A 458 36.00 -1.81 12.41
N VAL A 459 36.68 -2.32 13.43
CA VAL A 459 36.57 -1.79 14.80
C VAL A 459 37.12 -0.36 14.89
N SER A 460 38.20 -0.03 14.17
CA SER A 460 38.72 1.35 14.12
C SER A 460 37.73 2.31 13.45
N GLY A 461 37.03 1.83 12.43
CA GLY A 461 35.93 2.57 11.78
C GLY A 461 34.77 2.83 12.73
N GLN A 462 34.35 1.81 13.49
CA GLN A 462 33.29 1.91 14.50
C GLN A 462 33.70 2.85 15.65
N ALA A 463 34.94 2.74 16.14
CA ALA A 463 35.46 3.63 17.19
C ALA A 463 35.48 5.10 16.73
N ARG A 464 35.87 5.38 15.50
CA ARG A 464 35.77 6.73 14.92
C ARG A 464 34.33 7.24 14.86
N ALA A 465 33.37 6.39 14.49
CA ALA A 465 31.97 6.75 14.51
C ALA A 465 31.43 7.03 15.92
N LEU A 466 31.84 6.22 16.93
CA LEU A 466 31.50 6.47 18.33
C LEU A 466 32.08 7.79 18.85
N LYS A 467 33.34 8.13 18.48
CA LYS A 467 33.97 9.42 18.79
C LYS A 467 33.19 10.59 18.19
N GLN A 468 32.76 10.48 16.93
CA GLN A 468 31.93 11.52 16.28
C GLN A 468 30.59 11.76 17.00
N HIS A 469 30.04 10.74 17.64
CA HIS A 469 28.82 10.86 18.45
C HIS A 469 29.09 11.24 19.90
N GLY A 470 30.34 11.51 20.30
CA GLY A 470 30.70 11.93 21.64
C GLY A 470 30.57 10.82 22.70
N LEU A 471 30.54 9.54 22.31
CA LEU A 471 30.37 8.42 23.23
C LEU A 471 31.69 7.89 23.79
N ILE A 472 32.78 8.10 23.06
CA ILE A 472 34.13 7.72 23.49
C ILE A 472 35.15 8.80 23.13
N THR A 473 36.32 8.74 23.76
CA THR A 473 37.52 9.46 23.37
C THR A 473 38.58 8.46 22.88
N LEU A 474 39.32 8.85 21.84
CA LEU A 474 40.44 8.06 21.29
C LEU A 474 41.75 8.79 21.63
N HIS A 475 42.65 8.08 22.31
CA HIS A 475 44.04 8.51 22.51
C HIS A 475 44.90 7.95 21.34
N GLU A 476 45.52 8.84 20.57
CA GLU A 476 46.26 8.46 19.35
C GLU A 476 47.56 7.72 19.64
N GLU A 477 48.20 7.92 20.77
CA GLU A 477 49.49 7.31 21.12
C GLU A 477 49.44 5.83 21.52
N GLY A 478 48.26 5.21 21.54
CA GLY A 478 48.19 3.79 21.94
C GLY A 478 46.99 3.03 21.48
N ASN A 479 46.23 3.53 20.49
CA ASN A 479 44.97 2.88 20.06
C ASN A 479 44.03 2.58 21.23
N LYS A 480 44.00 3.46 22.24
CA LYS A 480 43.21 3.31 23.46
C LYS A 480 41.90 4.07 23.37
N ILE A 481 40.84 3.40 23.81
CA ILE A 481 39.47 3.89 23.83
C ILE A 481 39.08 4.14 25.29
N LEU A 482 38.54 5.32 25.60
CA LEU A 482 37.95 5.65 26.89
C LEU A 482 36.49 6.04 26.69
N PHE A 483 35.64 5.67 27.65
CA PHE A 483 34.26 6.16 27.67
C PHE A 483 34.19 7.65 27.99
N THR A 484 33.22 8.32 27.38
CA THR A 484 32.71 9.59 27.91
C THR A 484 31.60 9.31 28.93
N PRO A 485 31.21 10.25 29.78
CA PRO A 485 30.08 10.09 30.70
C PRO A 485 28.80 9.67 29.96
N GLY A 486 28.50 10.26 28.80
CA GLY A 486 27.36 9.88 27.95
C GLY A 486 27.49 8.49 27.34
N GLY A 487 28.69 8.09 26.95
CA GLY A 487 28.97 6.74 26.44
C GLY A 487 28.78 5.67 27.50
N TRP A 488 29.24 5.94 28.73
CA TRP A 488 29.05 5.05 29.88
C TRP A 488 27.57 4.87 30.23
N GLN A 489 26.82 5.98 30.33
CA GLN A 489 25.37 5.92 30.57
C GLN A 489 24.65 5.08 29.55
N LEU A 490 24.95 5.27 28.26
CA LEU A 490 24.39 4.48 27.18
C LEU A 490 24.77 2.99 27.32
N ALA A 491 26.04 2.67 27.64
CA ALA A 491 26.51 1.31 27.83
C ALA A 491 25.76 0.61 28.97
N CYS A 492 25.66 1.25 30.13
CA CYS A 492 24.93 0.73 31.28
C CYS A 492 23.45 0.51 30.96
N THR A 493 22.81 1.46 30.24
CA THR A 493 21.40 1.33 29.85
C THR A 493 21.19 0.12 28.92
N ILE A 494 22.02 -0.05 27.90
CA ILE A 494 21.92 -1.18 26.97
C ILE A 494 22.13 -2.51 27.72
N VAL A 495 23.17 -2.61 28.53
CA VAL A 495 23.47 -3.85 29.28
C VAL A 495 22.37 -4.15 30.30
N ARG A 496 21.83 -3.12 30.98
CA ARG A 496 20.68 -3.27 31.88
C ARG A 496 19.46 -3.85 31.14
N ASN A 497 19.08 -3.23 30.02
CA ASN A 497 17.93 -3.67 29.22
C ASN A 497 18.10 -5.12 28.76
N HIS A 498 19.29 -5.48 28.30
CA HIS A 498 19.62 -6.85 27.89
C HIS A 498 19.44 -7.86 29.03
N ARG A 499 20.03 -7.59 30.19
CA ARG A 499 19.99 -8.48 31.36
C ARG A 499 18.61 -8.58 31.99
N LEU A 500 17.88 -7.51 32.04
CA LEU A 500 16.46 -7.53 32.48
C LEU A 500 15.60 -8.40 31.56
N TRP A 501 15.86 -8.33 30.27
CA TRP A 501 15.12 -9.15 29.30
C TRP A 501 15.50 -10.63 29.39
N GLU A 502 16.78 -10.98 29.54
CA GLU A 502 17.23 -12.33 29.82
C GLU A 502 16.55 -12.91 31.08
N LEU A 503 16.51 -12.10 32.15
CA LEU A 503 15.87 -12.48 33.41
C LEU A 503 14.37 -12.72 33.24
N TYR A 504 13.68 -11.85 32.50
CA TYR A 504 12.26 -12.02 32.18
C TYR A 504 12.00 -13.28 31.36
N LEU A 505 12.75 -13.52 30.30
CA LEU A 505 12.59 -14.70 29.46
C LEU A 505 12.84 -15.99 30.26
N THR A 506 13.79 -15.99 31.18
CA THR A 506 14.07 -17.14 32.04
C THR A 506 12.96 -17.38 33.07
N ASN A 507 12.52 -16.32 33.76
CA ASN A 507 11.58 -16.44 34.89
C ASN A 507 10.11 -16.51 34.46
N ALA A 508 9.69 -15.65 33.51
CA ALA A 508 8.29 -15.55 33.09
C ALA A 508 7.95 -16.43 31.89
N ALA A 509 8.87 -16.60 30.94
CA ALA A 509 8.65 -17.41 29.75
C ALA A 509 9.22 -18.84 29.86
N ASN A 510 9.89 -19.20 30.99
CA ASN A 510 10.50 -20.50 31.24
C ASN A 510 11.45 -20.98 30.13
N ILE A 511 12.19 -20.06 29.51
CA ILE A 511 13.20 -20.38 28.50
C ILE A 511 14.52 -20.69 29.22
N ALA A 512 15.21 -21.76 28.80
CA ALA A 512 16.46 -22.14 29.40
C ALA A 512 17.54 -21.06 29.24
N PRO A 513 18.39 -20.80 30.27
CA PRO A 513 19.36 -19.70 30.26
C PRO A 513 20.34 -19.70 29.08
N ASP A 514 20.64 -20.85 28.51
CA ASP A 514 21.54 -21.05 27.38
C ASP A 514 20.93 -20.60 26.03
N HIS A 515 19.61 -20.46 25.93
CA HIS A 515 18.89 -20.02 24.71
C HIS A 515 18.39 -18.58 24.77
N VAL A 516 18.43 -17.93 25.91
CA VAL A 516 17.84 -16.60 26.14
C VAL A 516 18.68 -15.49 25.51
N HIS A 517 19.99 -15.68 25.39
CA HIS A 517 20.92 -14.63 24.96
C HIS A 517 20.65 -14.12 23.54
N ASP A 518 20.44 -15.01 22.58
CA ASP A 518 20.19 -14.66 21.18
C ASP A 518 18.88 -13.90 20.98
N ASP A 519 17.86 -14.21 21.79
CA ASP A 519 16.56 -13.54 21.71
C ASP A 519 16.58 -12.19 22.43
N ALA A 520 17.31 -12.07 23.54
CA ALA A 520 17.54 -10.81 24.22
C ALA A 520 18.31 -9.82 23.32
N GLU A 521 19.31 -10.28 22.57
CA GLU A 521 20.10 -9.44 21.66
C GLU A 521 19.26 -8.87 20.50
N LYS A 522 18.25 -9.59 20.02
CA LYS A 522 17.34 -9.09 18.96
C LYS A 522 16.38 -8.00 19.46
N ILE A 523 16.00 -8.04 20.73
CA ILE A 523 14.93 -7.21 21.30
C ILE A 523 15.46 -5.97 22.02
N GLU A 524 16.65 -6.04 22.63
CA GLU A 524 17.22 -4.96 23.45
C GLU A 524 17.25 -3.58 22.75
N HIS A 525 17.41 -3.56 21.43
CA HIS A 525 17.45 -2.33 20.63
C HIS A 525 16.08 -1.73 20.31
N ILE A 526 15.00 -2.45 20.64
CA ILE A 526 13.62 -2.07 20.32
C ILE A 526 12.85 -1.68 21.58
N LEU A 527 13.31 -2.12 22.76
CA LEU A 527 12.67 -1.85 24.03
C LEU A 527 12.67 -0.34 24.33
N GLY A 528 11.48 0.21 24.52
CA GLY A 528 11.30 1.57 25.03
C GLY A 528 11.35 1.61 26.56
N ASP A 529 11.63 2.78 27.12
CA ASP A 529 11.74 2.99 28.58
C ASP A 529 10.48 2.57 29.35
N ASP A 530 9.31 2.63 28.72
CA ASP A 530 8.04 2.21 29.31
C ASP A 530 8.00 0.70 29.54
N VAL A 531 8.49 -0.07 28.54
CA VAL A 531 8.54 -1.55 28.61
C VAL A 531 9.57 -1.99 29.65
N VAL A 532 10.73 -1.32 29.70
CA VAL A 532 11.78 -1.62 30.70
C VAL A 532 11.25 -1.37 32.12
N ARG A 533 10.54 -0.29 32.36
CA ARG A 533 9.89 -0.02 33.67
C ARG A 533 8.85 -1.07 34.03
N GLU A 534 8.13 -1.59 33.06
CA GLU A 534 7.14 -2.65 33.31
C GLU A 534 7.82 -3.99 33.62
N LEU A 535 8.91 -4.32 32.91
CA LEU A 535 9.75 -5.47 33.22
C LEU A 535 10.32 -5.40 34.64
N GLU A 536 10.81 -4.26 35.09
CA GLU A 536 11.30 -4.04 36.43
C GLU A 536 10.24 -4.26 37.51
N ARG A 537 8.98 -3.95 37.23
CA ARG A 537 7.85 -4.19 38.16
C ARG A 537 7.43 -5.65 38.22
N MET A 538 7.62 -6.39 37.12
CA MET A 538 7.25 -7.80 37.04
C MET A 538 8.31 -8.73 37.65
N LEU A 539 9.54 -8.25 37.82
CA LEU A 539 10.65 -9.04 38.31
C LEU A 539 10.90 -8.78 39.80
N ASP A 540 10.89 -9.83 40.61
CA ASP A 540 11.07 -9.78 42.07
C ASP A 540 12.49 -9.38 42.48
N ASP A 541 13.52 -9.81 41.70
CA ASP A 541 14.93 -9.48 41.92
C ASP A 541 15.58 -9.05 40.59
N THR A 542 16.01 -7.78 40.52
CA THR A 542 16.67 -7.18 39.35
C THR A 542 18.16 -6.91 39.59
N THR A 543 18.79 -7.60 40.54
CA THR A 543 20.20 -7.38 40.92
C THR A 543 21.17 -8.17 40.05
N ARG A 544 20.80 -9.38 39.63
CA ARG A 544 21.65 -10.27 38.80
C ARG A 544 20.87 -10.88 37.65
N ASP A 545 21.59 -11.11 36.55
CA ASP A 545 21.08 -11.84 35.39
C ASP A 545 21.08 -13.36 35.64
N PRO A 546 20.47 -14.20 34.75
CA PRO A 546 20.48 -15.66 34.88
C PRO A 546 21.88 -16.29 34.89
N HIS A 547 22.91 -15.56 34.46
CA HIS A 547 24.31 -15.98 34.44
C HIS A 547 25.09 -15.48 35.66
N GLY A 548 24.43 -14.83 36.65
CA GLY A 548 25.03 -14.34 37.88
C GLY A 548 25.74 -12.98 37.77
N ARG A 549 25.68 -12.30 36.61
CA ARG A 549 26.30 -10.99 36.42
C ARG A 549 25.41 -9.89 36.99
N ALA A 550 26.04 -8.86 37.57
CA ALA A 550 25.29 -7.75 38.15
C ALA A 550 24.55 -6.93 37.10
N ILE A 551 23.26 -6.65 37.30
CA ILE A 551 22.48 -5.75 36.45
C ILE A 551 22.80 -4.30 36.84
N PRO A 552 23.30 -3.44 35.92
CA PRO A 552 23.65 -2.05 36.27
C PRO A 552 22.48 -1.30 36.89
N GLY A 553 22.66 -0.78 38.08
CA GLY A 553 21.66 0.01 38.78
C GLY A 553 21.64 1.50 38.37
N PHE A 554 20.71 2.28 38.93
CA PHE A 554 20.63 3.72 38.69
C PHE A 554 21.90 4.46 39.11
N ALA A 555 22.54 4.01 40.19
CA ALA A 555 23.80 4.58 40.67
C ALA A 555 24.97 4.33 39.70
N ASP A 556 25.00 3.17 39.04
CA ASP A 556 26.03 2.81 38.04
C ASP A 556 25.87 3.64 36.76
N ILE A 557 24.63 3.87 36.35
CA ILE A 557 24.29 4.68 35.18
C ILE A 557 24.72 6.14 35.37
N HIS A 558 24.55 6.70 36.60
CA HIS A 558 24.83 8.08 36.90
C HIS A 558 26.15 8.26 37.68
N LYS A 559 27.06 7.29 37.65
CA LYS A 559 28.35 7.38 38.30
C LYS A 559 29.12 8.62 37.82
N PRO A 560 29.56 9.53 38.73
CA PRO A 560 30.33 10.68 38.33
C PRO A 560 31.70 10.21 37.81
N PHE A 561 32.07 10.68 36.61
CA PHE A 561 33.43 10.52 36.10
C PHE A 561 34.36 11.47 36.83
N ALA A 562 35.47 10.98 37.31
CA ALA A 562 36.54 11.85 37.79
C ALA A 562 37.04 12.71 36.61
N PRO A 563 37.23 14.03 36.78
CA PRO A 563 37.81 14.84 35.71
C PRO A 563 39.18 14.26 35.37
N ALA A 564 39.39 13.98 34.07
CA ALA A 564 40.68 13.53 33.58
C ALA A 564 41.74 14.50 34.12
N ALA A 565 42.69 13.98 34.90
CA ALA A 565 43.79 14.79 35.47
C ALA A 565 44.48 15.47 34.29
N THR A 566 44.24 16.76 34.13
CA THR A 566 45.04 17.61 33.26
C THR A 566 46.46 17.54 33.79
N GLY A 567 47.34 16.86 33.07
CA GLY A 567 48.75 16.78 33.43
C GLY A 567 49.31 18.16 33.72
N PRO A 568 50.27 18.28 34.65
CA PRO A 568 50.79 19.56 35.08
C PRO A 568 51.39 20.28 33.88
N SER A 569 50.83 21.45 33.56
CA SER A 569 51.45 22.39 32.63
C SER A 569 52.73 22.92 33.32
N GLY A 570 53.87 22.34 32.98
CA GLY A 570 55.17 22.83 33.39
C GLY A 570 55.44 24.21 32.77
N TYR A 571 54.95 25.25 33.39
CA TYR A 571 55.51 26.59 33.22
C TYR A 571 56.67 26.75 34.19
N GLY A 572 57.87 26.35 33.71
CA GLY A 572 59.12 26.79 34.32
C GLY A 572 59.25 28.32 34.24
N ARG A 573 59.13 28.99 35.33
CA ARG A 573 59.67 30.34 35.50
C ARG A 573 61.19 30.21 35.56
N ASN A 574 61.88 30.67 34.53
CA ASN A 574 63.26 31.03 34.61
C ASN A 574 63.33 32.52 35.03
N THR A 575 63.92 32.76 36.17
CA THR A 575 64.46 34.04 36.67
C THR A 575 65.60 34.45 35.78
#